data_a26358f28dd2fcae6b9d280c6c6d596d
#
_entry.id   a26358f28dd2fcae6b9d280c6c6d596d
#
_cell.length_a   1.000
_cell.length_b   1.000
_cell.length_c   1.000
_cell.angle_alpha   90.00
_cell.angle_beta   90.00
_cell.angle_gamma   90.00
#
_symmetry.space_group_name_H-M   'P 1'
#
loop_
_entity.id
_entity.type
_entity.pdbx_description
1 polymer ?
#
loop_
_entity_poly.entity_id
_entity_poly.type
_entity_poly.pdbx_seq_one_letter_code
_entity_poly.pdbx_strand_id
1 'polypeptide(L)'
;MTQPTDTPLERIASFTVDHTKLVPGLYYSRRDGDIITFDLRFKKPNTGDLLSNSELHSTEHLIATLLRNSPEKEAVIYFGPMGCQTGFYFLFDNRLLSCEGAIALLQEVFAAAADFSGEMPGKSPVECGNYSNLDVETGRRVCQFYADLIRDWTVEKLAY
;
A
#
# COMPACT_ATOMS: atom_id res chain seq x y z
N MET A 1 3.99 39.62 18.48
CA MET A 1 4.09 38.81 17.25
C MET A 1 5.47 38.22 17.20
N THR A 2 5.60 36.95 17.51
CA THR A 2 6.84 36.18 17.27
C THR A 2 6.98 35.97 15.79
N GLN A 3 8.08 36.44 15.20
CA GLN A 3 8.42 36.13 13.79
C GLN A 3 8.53 34.63 13.62
N PRO A 4 8.10 34.04 12.47
CA PRO A 4 8.36 32.64 12.19
C PRO A 4 9.86 32.42 12.23
N THR A 5 10.32 31.51 13.05
CA THR A 5 11.73 31.09 13.04
C THR A 5 12.03 30.53 11.65
N ASP A 6 12.99 31.14 10.95
CA ASP A 6 13.43 30.76 9.60
C ASP A 6 14.29 29.46 9.67
N THR A 7 13.80 28.46 10.40
CA THR A 7 14.46 27.17 10.53
C THR A 7 14.10 26.35 9.29
N PRO A 8 15.08 25.92 8.48
CA PRO A 8 14.82 25.09 7.31
C PRO A 8 14.08 23.80 7.73
N LEU A 9 13.06 23.43 6.97
CA LEU A 9 12.34 22.19 7.24
C LEU A 9 13.26 20.98 6.94
N GLU A 10 13.22 19.98 7.82
CA GLU A 10 13.90 18.73 7.59
C GLU A 10 13.17 17.90 6.51
N ARG A 11 13.93 17.16 5.72
CA ARG A 11 13.37 16.24 4.73
C ARG A 11 12.75 15.04 5.45
N ILE A 12 11.51 14.70 5.11
CA ILE A 12 10.86 13.49 5.62
C ILE A 12 11.46 12.23 4.95
N ALA A 13 11.34 11.09 5.61
CA ALA A 13 11.97 9.84 5.18
C ALA A 13 11.61 9.44 3.73
N SER A 14 10.35 9.64 3.32
CA SER A 14 9.90 9.32 1.96
C SER A 14 10.58 10.16 0.86
N PHE A 15 11.13 11.32 1.20
CA PHE A 15 11.87 12.17 0.24
C PHE A 15 13.35 11.81 0.13
N THR A 16 13.86 10.94 1.01
CA THR A 16 15.27 10.51 0.99
C THR A 16 15.53 9.31 0.09
N VAL A 17 14.48 8.62 -0.35
CA VAL A 17 14.58 7.53 -1.33
C VAL A 17 14.85 8.10 -2.71
N ASP A 18 15.78 7.51 -3.44
CA ASP A 18 16.07 7.93 -4.82
C ASP A 18 15.01 7.39 -5.79
N HIS A 19 14.00 8.21 -6.06
CA HIS A 19 12.88 7.86 -6.94
C HIS A 19 13.29 7.69 -8.41
N THR A 20 14.49 8.12 -8.81
CA THR A 20 14.99 7.89 -10.17
C THR A 20 15.44 6.45 -10.40
N LYS A 21 15.75 5.74 -9.33
CA LYS A 21 16.20 4.34 -9.35
C LYS A 21 15.14 3.34 -8.89
N LEU A 22 14.09 3.84 -8.25
CA LEU A 22 13.04 3.01 -7.67
C LEU A 22 12.23 2.31 -8.76
N VAL A 23 12.06 0.99 -8.64
CA VAL A 23 11.28 0.16 -9.55
C VAL A 23 10.12 -0.51 -8.81
N PRO A 24 9.08 -1.00 -9.52
CA PRO A 24 8.00 -1.75 -8.89
C PRO A 24 8.52 -2.89 -8.01
N GLY A 25 7.93 -3.05 -6.85
CA GLY A 25 8.34 -4.03 -5.86
C GLY A 25 7.76 -3.75 -4.49
N LEU A 26 8.34 -4.37 -3.47
CA LEU A 26 7.95 -4.25 -2.08
C LEU A 26 9.18 -3.90 -1.24
N TYR A 27 9.13 -2.79 -0.50
CA TYR A 27 10.30 -2.27 0.19
C TYR A 27 10.00 -1.89 1.64
N TYR A 28 11.02 -2.01 2.48
CA TYR A 28 11.01 -1.47 3.83
C TYR A 28 11.25 0.03 3.75
N SER A 29 10.24 0.82 4.07
CA SER A 29 10.33 2.27 3.99
C SER A 29 10.95 2.85 5.25
N ARG A 30 10.31 2.62 6.42
CA ARG A 30 10.79 3.16 7.69
C ARG A 30 10.14 2.48 8.88
N ARG A 31 10.68 2.79 10.06
CA ARG A 31 10.14 2.38 11.36
C ARG A 31 9.88 3.60 12.24
N ASP A 32 8.70 3.63 12.84
CA ASP A 32 8.31 4.63 13.84
C ASP A 32 7.90 3.88 15.12
N GLY A 33 8.78 3.83 16.13
CA GLY A 33 8.54 3.00 17.31
C GLY A 33 8.43 1.52 16.94
N ASP A 34 7.29 0.91 17.24
CA ASP A 34 6.99 -0.47 16.89
C ASP A 34 6.26 -0.62 15.55
N ILE A 35 5.96 0.47 14.86
CA ILE A 35 5.25 0.48 13.59
C ILE A 35 6.24 0.51 12.43
N ILE A 36 6.11 -0.48 11.53
CA ILE A 36 6.88 -0.54 10.28
C ILE A 36 5.97 -0.13 9.13
N THR A 37 6.53 0.66 8.21
CA THR A 37 5.90 1.03 6.96
C THR A 37 6.57 0.31 5.82
N PHE A 38 5.77 -0.45 5.04
CA PHE A 38 6.19 -0.99 3.76
C PHE A 38 5.74 -0.08 2.62
N ASP A 39 6.62 0.06 1.62
CA ASP A 39 6.37 0.75 0.36
C ASP A 39 5.99 -0.31 -0.68
N LEU A 40 4.72 -0.31 -1.10
CA LEU A 40 4.22 -1.18 -2.15
C LEU A 40 4.23 -0.39 -3.46
N ARG A 41 5.30 -0.54 -4.24
CA ARG A 41 5.48 0.21 -5.47
C ARG A 41 4.93 -0.55 -6.66
N PHE A 42 3.92 0.02 -7.33
CA PHE A 42 3.21 -0.59 -8.47
C PHE A 42 3.71 -0.06 -9.81
N LYS A 43 4.11 1.20 -9.85
CA LYS A 43 4.56 1.89 -11.06
C LYS A 43 5.94 2.47 -10.86
N LYS A 44 6.72 2.48 -11.92
CA LYS A 44 8.01 3.18 -11.90
C LYS A 44 7.76 4.69 -11.78
N PRO A 45 8.34 5.37 -10.78
CA PRO A 45 8.13 6.80 -10.61
C PRO A 45 8.58 7.63 -11.79
N ASN A 46 7.88 8.76 -12.01
CA ASN A 46 8.26 9.79 -12.99
C ASN A 46 8.24 9.34 -14.46
N THR A 47 7.45 8.33 -14.80
CA THR A 47 7.28 7.88 -16.19
C THR A 47 5.98 8.38 -16.82
N GLY A 48 5.06 8.94 -16.02
CA GLY A 48 3.71 9.28 -16.48
C GLY A 48 2.74 8.11 -16.47
N ASP A 49 3.21 6.89 -16.27
CA ASP A 49 2.36 5.70 -16.09
C ASP A 49 1.92 5.62 -14.63
N LEU A 50 0.69 6.05 -14.36
CA LEU A 50 0.12 6.17 -13.02
C LEU A 50 -1.09 5.25 -12.85
N LEU A 51 -1.36 4.86 -11.61
CA LEU A 51 -2.64 4.24 -11.27
C LEU A 51 -3.73 5.31 -11.34
N SER A 52 -4.85 4.99 -12.00
CA SER A 52 -6.01 5.87 -12.03
C SER A 52 -6.66 5.98 -10.65
N ASN A 53 -7.52 6.98 -10.45
CA ASN A 53 -8.26 7.11 -9.20
C ASN A 53 -9.12 5.87 -8.89
N SER A 54 -9.77 5.28 -9.90
CA SER A 54 -10.53 4.04 -9.75
C SER A 54 -9.64 2.86 -9.40
N GLU A 55 -8.47 2.74 -10.01
CA GLU A 55 -7.49 1.69 -9.72
C GLU A 55 -6.98 1.79 -8.27
N LEU A 56 -6.60 2.99 -7.84
CA LEU A 56 -6.16 3.23 -6.45
C LEU A 56 -7.27 2.90 -5.45
N HIS A 57 -8.45 3.47 -5.64
CA HIS A 57 -9.56 3.37 -4.70
C HIS A 57 -10.10 1.93 -4.60
N SER A 58 -10.24 1.26 -5.75
CA SER A 58 -10.72 -0.12 -5.80
C SER A 58 -9.73 -1.09 -5.15
N THR A 59 -8.44 -0.92 -5.39
CA THR A 59 -7.38 -1.71 -4.75
C THR A 59 -7.36 -1.47 -3.24
N GLU A 60 -7.46 -0.21 -2.80
CA GLU A 60 -7.51 0.14 -1.38
C GLU A 60 -8.65 -0.60 -0.66
N HIS A 61 -9.88 -0.54 -1.19
CA HIS A 61 -11.03 -1.19 -0.56
C HIS A 61 -10.87 -2.71 -0.47
N LEU A 62 -10.41 -3.36 -1.53
CA LEU A 62 -10.18 -4.81 -1.53
C LEU A 62 -9.12 -5.21 -0.52
N ILE A 63 -7.96 -4.59 -0.57
CA ILE A 63 -6.83 -4.97 0.28
C ILE A 63 -7.06 -4.58 1.73
N ALA A 64 -7.55 -3.38 2.01
CA ALA A 64 -7.86 -2.98 3.38
C ALA A 64 -8.88 -3.90 4.03
N THR A 65 -9.92 -4.30 3.29
CA THR A 65 -10.93 -5.25 3.79
C THR A 65 -10.33 -6.63 4.07
N LEU A 66 -9.53 -7.16 3.14
CA LEU A 66 -8.91 -8.47 3.32
C LEU A 66 -7.89 -8.49 4.47
N LEU A 67 -7.08 -7.45 4.60
CA LEU A 67 -6.15 -7.30 5.71
C LEU A 67 -6.87 -7.30 7.06
N ARG A 68 -7.96 -6.55 7.17
CA ARG A 68 -8.77 -6.43 8.41
C ARG A 68 -9.61 -7.67 8.71
N ASN A 69 -9.73 -8.60 7.76
CA ASN A 69 -10.39 -9.90 7.93
C ASN A 69 -9.40 -11.07 7.98
N SER A 70 -8.09 -10.80 7.97
CA SER A 70 -7.05 -11.83 8.06
C SER A 70 -6.81 -12.28 9.50
N PRO A 71 -6.14 -13.43 9.72
CA PRO A 71 -5.70 -13.85 11.05
C PRO A 71 -4.77 -12.84 11.74
N GLU A 72 -4.06 -12.02 10.98
CA GLU A 72 -3.12 -11.00 11.48
C GLU A 72 -3.76 -9.61 11.63
N LYS A 73 -5.07 -9.51 11.61
CA LYS A 73 -5.82 -8.23 11.65
C LYS A 73 -5.40 -7.29 12.79
N GLU A 74 -5.03 -7.84 13.96
CA GLU A 74 -4.62 -7.03 15.10
C GLU A 74 -3.29 -6.30 14.88
N ALA A 75 -2.46 -6.79 13.97
CA ALA A 75 -1.21 -6.14 13.58
C ALA A 75 -1.40 -5.05 12.53
N VAL A 76 -2.52 -5.02 11.83
CA VAL A 76 -2.79 -4.09 10.73
C VAL A 76 -3.10 -2.71 11.29
N ILE A 77 -2.30 -1.72 10.89
CA ILE A 77 -2.48 -0.32 11.31
C ILE A 77 -3.16 0.49 10.19
N TYR A 78 -2.64 0.41 8.96
CA TYR A 78 -3.15 1.19 7.84
C TYR A 78 -2.69 0.63 6.51
N PHE A 79 -3.55 0.71 5.52
CA PHE A 79 -3.24 0.50 4.11
C PHE A 79 -3.90 1.60 3.29
N GLY A 80 -3.12 2.31 2.47
CA GLY A 80 -3.66 3.39 1.67
C GLY A 80 -2.73 3.86 0.56
N PRO A 81 -3.28 4.59 -0.43
CA PRO A 81 -2.54 5.02 -1.60
C PRO A 81 -1.59 6.17 -1.31
N MET A 82 -0.53 6.25 -2.11
CA MET A 82 0.36 7.41 -2.15
C MET A 82 -0.23 8.48 -3.07
N GLY A 83 -0.05 9.76 -2.70
CA GLY A 83 -0.51 10.88 -3.51
C GLY A 83 0.11 10.97 -4.90
N CYS A 84 1.29 10.36 -5.12
CA CYS A 84 1.95 10.29 -6.43
C CYS A 84 1.31 9.28 -7.40
N GLN A 85 0.36 8.48 -6.96
CA GLN A 85 -0.35 7.47 -7.75
C GLN A 85 0.54 6.34 -8.29
N THR A 86 1.68 6.08 -7.65
CA THR A 86 2.60 5.00 -8.07
C THR A 86 2.60 3.80 -7.12
N GLY A 87 1.91 3.88 -6.00
CA GLY A 87 1.86 2.78 -5.04
C GLY A 87 1.04 3.05 -3.80
N PHE A 88 1.26 2.20 -2.80
CA PHE A 88 0.56 2.21 -1.53
C PHE A 88 1.53 2.08 -0.36
N TYR A 89 1.09 2.49 0.82
CA TYR A 89 1.76 2.19 2.08
C TYR A 89 0.98 1.16 2.87
N PHE A 90 1.71 0.23 3.49
CA PHE A 90 1.18 -0.70 4.47
C PHE A 90 1.93 -0.52 5.79
N LEU A 91 1.20 -0.20 6.84
CA LEU A 91 1.71 -0.02 8.19
C LEU A 91 1.24 -1.15 9.09
N PHE A 92 2.17 -1.74 9.83
CA PHE A 92 1.85 -2.82 10.76
C PHE A 92 2.66 -2.74 12.05
N ASP A 93 2.11 -3.33 13.11
CA ASP A 93 2.74 -3.44 14.42
C ASP A 93 3.73 -4.60 14.43
N ASN A 94 5.01 -4.28 14.49
CA ASN A 94 6.10 -5.28 14.44
C ASN A 94 6.18 -6.15 15.71
N ARG A 95 5.49 -5.78 16.79
CA ARG A 95 5.39 -6.64 17.98
C ARG A 95 4.50 -7.87 17.70
N LEU A 96 3.54 -7.73 16.80
CA LEU A 96 2.54 -8.75 16.46
C LEU A 96 2.83 -9.46 15.15
N LEU A 97 3.59 -8.85 14.25
CA LEU A 97 3.85 -9.35 12.90
C LEU A 97 5.29 -9.03 12.49
N SER A 98 6.05 -10.05 12.12
CA SER A 98 7.40 -9.86 11.58
C SER A 98 7.38 -9.34 10.14
N CYS A 99 8.51 -8.85 9.65
CA CYS A 99 8.63 -8.48 8.23
C CYS A 99 8.37 -9.68 7.30
N GLU A 100 8.86 -10.86 7.65
CA GLU A 100 8.57 -12.10 6.90
C GLU A 100 7.08 -12.40 6.90
N GLY A 101 6.43 -12.29 8.06
CA GLY A 101 4.99 -12.47 8.20
C GLY A 101 4.18 -11.44 7.41
N ALA A 102 4.64 -10.20 7.37
CA ALA A 102 4.00 -9.13 6.59
C ALA A 102 4.09 -9.39 5.08
N ILE A 103 5.24 -9.87 4.59
CA ILE A 103 5.39 -10.29 3.19
C ILE A 103 4.41 -11.42 2.86
N ALA A 104 4.36 -12.46 3.69
CA ALA A 104 3.46 -13.60 3.50
C ALA A 104 1.99 -13.15 3.51
N LEU A 105 1.61 -12.28 4.43
CA LEU A 105 0.26 -11.71 4.50
C LEU A 105 -0.09 -10.95 3.22
N LEU A 106 0.80 -10.10 2.73
CA LEU A 106 0.56 -9.35 1.49
C LEU A 106 0.46 -10.28 0.28
N GLN A 107 1.30 -11.30 0.19
CA GLN A 107 1.20 -12.31 -0.87
C GLN A 107 -0.17 -12.99 -0.87
N GLU A 108 -0.66 -13.38 0.30
CA GLU A 108 -1.98 -14.02 0.45
C GLU A 108 -3.13 -13.08 0.10
N VAL A 109 -3.15 -11.85 0.63
CA VAL A 109 -4.29 -10.95 0.42
C VAL A 109 -4.34 -10.42 -1.02
N PHE A 110 -3.21 -10.19 -1.67
CA PHE A 110 -3.21 -9.80 -3.09
C PHE A 110 -3.67 -10.94 -3.99
N ALA A 111 -3.26 -12.17 -3.71
CA ALA A 111 -3.77 -13.34 -4.43
C ALA A 111 -5.27 -13.54 -4.21
N ALA A 112 -5.75 -13.39 -2.97
CA ALA A 112 -7.16 -13.47 -2.65
C ALA A 112 -7.98 -12.36 -3.33
N ALA A 113 -7.43 -11.14 -3.39
CA ALA A 113 -8.08 -10.02 -4.08
C ALA A 113 -8.18 -10.26 -5.59
N ALA A 114 -7.18 -10.86 -6.20
CA ALA A 114 -7.19 -11.22 -7.61
C ALA A 114 -8.31 -12.23 -7.94
N ASP A 115 -8.61 -13.12 -7.00
CA ASP A 115 -9.67 -14.13 -7.12
C ASP A 115 -10.99 -13.71 -6.44
N PHE A 116 -11.08 -12.47 -5.97
CA PHE A 116 -12.23 -12.00 -5.20
C PHE A 116 -13.52 -12.13 -6.00
N SER A 117 -14.53 -12.75 -5.38
CA SER A 117 -15.88 -12.87 -5.93
C SER A 117 -16.87 -12.19 -4.99
N GLY A 118 -17.86 -11.53 -5.56
CA GLY A 118 -18.87 -10.81 -4.80
C GLY A 118 -18.87 -9.31 -5.07
N GLU A 119 -19.61 -8.59 -4.25
CA GLU A 119 -19.75 -7.15 -4.38
C GLU A 119 -18.51 -6.42 -3.82
N MET A 120 -18.19 -5.29 -4.41
CA MET A 120 -17.11 -4.42 -3.93
C MET A 120 -17.38 -3.99 -2.48
N PRO A 121 -16.46 -4.27 -1.54
CA PRO A 121 -16.62 -3.81 -0.16
C PRO A 121 -16.71 -2.29 -0.07
N GLY A 122 -17.67 -1.80 0.71
CA GLY A 122 -17.81 -0.37 0.98
C GLY A 122 -18.35 0.45 -0.19
N LYS A 123 -18.90 -0.17 -1.23
CA LYS A 123 -19.45 0.55 -2.40
C LYS A 123 -20.87 1.03 -2.15
N SER A 124 -21.02 1.95 -1.22
CA SER A 124 -22.29 2.65 -1.00
C SER A 124 -22.05 4.08 -0.53
N PRO A 125 -23.01 4.98 -0.74
CA PRO A 125 -22.85 6.37 -0.30
C PRO A 125 -22.78 6.55 1.22
N VAL A 126 -23.24 5.56 1.98
CA VAL A 126 -23.16 5.55 3.44
C VAL A 126 -21.75 5.19 3.92
N GLU A 127 -21.09 4.26 3.20
CA GLU A 127 -19.81 3.67 3.61
C GLU A 127 -18.59 4.41 3.07
N CYS A 128 -18.73 5.14 1.96
CA CYS A 128 -17.62 5.74 1.25
C CYS A 128 -17.95 7.14 0.73
N GLY A 129 -16.99 8.05 0.84
CA GLY A 129 -17.14 9.44 0.39
C GLY A 129 -17.14 9.62 -1.13
N ASN A 130 -16.70 8.61 -1.89
CA ASN A 130 -16.68 8.63 -3.35
C ASN A 130 -16.86 7.20 -3.91
N TYR A 131 -17.99 6.58 -3.58
CA TYR A 131 -18.24 5.18 -3.93
C TYR A 131 -18.38 4.93 -5.43
N SER A 132 -18.71 5.95 -6.21
CA SER A 132 -19.07 5.79 -7.63
C SER A 132 -17.90 5.36 -8.52
N ASN A 133 -16.65 5.59 -8.11
CA ASN A 133 -15.48 5.18 -8.88
C ASN A 133 -14.91 3.82 -8.45
N LEU A 134 -15.54 3.16 -7.48
CA LEU A 134 -15.17 1.80 -7.07
C LEU A 134 -15.63 0.78 -8.12
N ASP A 135 -14.73 -0.10 -8.53
CA ASP A 135 -15.02 -1.18 -9.47
C ASP A 135 -14.23 -2.44 -9.12
N VAL A 136 -14.94 -3.55 -8.87
CA VAL A 136 -14.33 -4.80 -8.41
C VAL A 136 -13.40 -5.40 -9.46
N GLU A 137 -13.76 -5.36 -10.74
CA GLU A 137 -12.93 -5.91 -11.82
C GLU A 137 -11.62 -5.11 -11.98
N THR A 138 -11.70 -3.79 -11.88
CA THR A 138 -10.52 -2.93 -11.88
C THR A 138 -9.58 -3.26 -10.71
N GLY A 139 -10.13 -3.39 -9.51
CA GLY A 139 -9.35 -3.76 -8.32
C GLY A 139 -8.71 -5.14 -8.45
N ARG A 140 -9.46 -6.13 -8.94
CA ARG A 140 -8.96 -7.49 -9.15
C ARG A 140 -7.77 -7.51 -10.12
N ARG A 141 -7.87 -6.79 -11.22
CA ARG A 141 -6.80 -6.71 -12.24
C ARG A 141 -5.52 -6.10 -11.67
N VAL A 142 -5.64 -5.00 -10.94
CA VAL A 142 -4.49 -4.35 -10.29
C VAL A 142 -3.88 -5.27 -9.23
N CYS A 143 -4.70 -5.95 -8.43
CA CYS A 143 -4.23 -6.89 -7.42
C CYS A 143 -3.54 -8.11 -8.05
N GLN A 144 -4.02 -8.61 -9.20
CA GLN A 144 -3.37 -9.70 -9.92
C GLN A 144 -1.96 -9.32 -10.37
N PHE A 145 -1.80 -8.12 -10.93
CA PHE A 145 -0.48 -7.60 -11.30
C PHE A 145 0.47 -7.60 -10.10
N TYR A 146 0.04 -7.08 -8.98
CA TYR A 146 0.91 -6.98 -7.81
C TYR A 146 1.14 -8.34 -7.13
N ALA A 147 0.14 -9.22 -7.10
CA ALA A 147 0.30 -10.59 -6.61
C ALA A 147 1.39 -11.33 -7.39
N ASP A 148 1.41 -11.18 -8.71
CA ASP A 148 2.44 -11.79 -9.56
C ASP A 148 3.82 -11.18 -9.31
N LEU A 149 3.88 -9.86 -9.13
CA LEU A 149 5.14 -9.15 -8.88
C LEU A 149 5.83 -9.59 -7.60
N ILE A 150 5.07 -9.79 -6.51
CA ILE A 150 5.64 -10.11 -5.19
C ILE A 150 5.60 -11.61 -4.86
N ARG A 151 5.20 -12.47 -5.78
CA ARG A 151 5.02 -13.92 -5.54
C ARG A 151 6.20 -14.57 -4.84
N ASP A 152 7.41 -14.25 -5.28
CA ASP A 152 8.66 -14.81 -4.76
C ASP A 152 9.47 -13.80 -3.95
N TRP A 153 8.81 -12.75 -3.43
CA TRP A 153 9.49 -11.71 -2.67
C TRP A 153 9.94 -12.22 -1.31
N THR A 154 11.13 -11.81 -0.89
CA THR A 154 11.74 -12.23 0.38
C THR A 154 12.25 -11.02 1.15
N VAL A 155 12.61 -11.23 2.42
CA VAL A 155 13.12 -10.16 3.31
C VAL A 155 14.37 -9.49 2.72
N GLU A 156 15.22 -10.26 2.04
CA GLU A 156 16.45 -9.76 1.42
C GLU A 156 16.18 -8.74 0.31
N LYS A 157 14.99 -8.78 -0.29
CA LYS A 157 14.59 -7.84 -1.35
C LYS A 157 13.91 -6.57 -0.82
N LEU A 158 13.74 -6.41 0.48
CA LEU A 158 13.06 -5.25 1.06
C LEU A 158 13.90 -3.97 1.04
N ALA A 159 15.20 -4.03 0.83
CA ALA A 159 16.06 -2.85 0.75
C ALA A 159 15.85 -2.10 -0.58
N TYR A 160 15.81 -0.76 -0.47
CA TYR A 160 15.78 0.10 -1.65
C TYR A 160 17.03 -0.04 -2.51
#